data_742b13e94f7a25936a3b2ab75ccb7e36
#
_entry.id   742b13e94f7a25936a3b2ab75ccb7e36
#
_cell.length_a   1.000
_cell.length_b   1.000
_cell.length_c   1.000
_cell.angle_alpha   90.00
_cell.angle_beta   90.00
_cell.angle_gamma   90.00
#
_symmetry.space_group_name_H-M   'P 1'
#
loop_
_entity.id
_entity.type
_entity.pdbx_description
1 polymer ?
#
loop_
_entity_poly.entity_id
_entity_poly.type
_entity_poly.pdbx_seq_one_letter_code
_entity_poly.pdbx_strand_id
1 'polypeptide(L)'
;MQQPLRILLTVVLVILAMLAGNWVWNYYLYAPWTRDGKVRAEIITLSPDVSGWVRELHIRDDQTVQQGDPLFRIDDIRYRATLARAEAQLLHEQESLRLAEHQYERRKQLHASNSISPEELDSARIEAQLAAANVALAQAEVASARINLERT
;
A
#
# COMPACT_ATOMS: atom_id res chain seq x y z
N MET A 1 56.11 -29.93 -67.74
CA MET A 1 55.84 -28.62 -67.04
C MET A 1 54.41 -28.42 -66.54
N GLN A 2 53.52 -29.38 -66.70
CA GLN A 2 52.07 -29.21 -66.24
C GLN A 2 51.79 -29.72 -64.84
N GLN A 3 52.63 -30.55 -64.27
CA GLN A 3 52.37 -31.13 -62.93
C GLN A 3 52.52 -30.12 -61.76
N PRO A 4 53.57 -29.28 -61.68
CA PRO A 4 53.69 -28.33 -60.58
C PRO A 4 52.62 -27.25 -60.59
N LEU A 5 52.10 -26.87 -61.75
CA LEU A 5 51.00 -25.91 -61.86
C LEU A 5 49.68 -26.44 -61.31
N ARG A 6 49.42 -27.75 -61.55
CA ARG A 6 48.20 -28.42 -60.99
C ARG A 6 48.26 -28.52 -59.48
N ILE A 7 49.42 -28.85 -58.93
CA ILE A 7 49.62 -28.94 -57.49
C ILE A 7 49.44 -27.55 -56.86
N LEU A 8 50.01 -26.48 -57.46
CA LEU A 8 49.85 -25.13 -56.98
C LEU A 8 48.36 -24.68 -56.99
N LEU A 9 47.63 -25.01 -58.06
CA LEU A 9 46.23 -24.69 -58.20
C LEU A 9 45.35 -25.41 -57.11
N THR A 10 45.66 -26.68 -56.85
CA THR A 10 44.93 -27.43 -55.79
C THR A 10 45.23 -26.86 -54.38
N VAL A 11 46.47 -26.50 -54.10
CA VAL A 11 46.85 -25.88 -52.82
C VAL A 11 46.11 -24.53 -52.61
N VAL A 12 46.05 -23.70 -53.65
CA VAL A 12 45.33 -22.41 -53.60
C VAL A 12 43.82 -22.64 -53.35
N LEU A 13 43.24 -23.62 -54.04
CA LEU A 13 41.81 -23.98 -53.82
C LEU A 13 41.53 -24.47 -52.36
N VAL A 14 42.42 -25.27 -51.80
CA VAL A 14 42.28 -25.77 -50.43
C VAL A 14 42.40 -24.60 -49.43
N ILE A 15 43.37 -23.67 -49.65
CA ILE A 15 43.50 -22.49 -48.79
C ILE A 15 42.23 -21.61 -48.85
N LEU A 16 41.72 -21.36 -50.05
CA LEU A 16 40.49 -20.62 -50.26
C LEU A 16 39.28 -21.27 -49.55
N ALA A 17 39.16 -22.61 -49.66
CA ALA A 17 38.09 -23.34 -48.98
C ALA A 17 38.21 -23.26 -47.44
N MET A 18 39.43 -23.33 -46.88
CA MET A 18 39.67 -23.16 -45.46
C MET A 18 39.32 -21.74 -44.99
N LEU A 19 39.68 -20.73 -45.75
CA LEU A 19 39.36 -19.33 -45.43
C LEU A 19 37.83 -19.08 -45.46
N ALA A 20 37.15 -19.58 -46.49
CA ALA A 20 35.70 -19.49 -46.62
C ALA A 20 34.99 -20.27 -45.49
N GLY A 21 35.47 -21.45 -45.15
CA GLY A 21 34.93 -22.24 -44.02
C GLY A 21 35.10 -21.49 -42.68
N ASN A 22 36.27 -20.95 -42.44
CA ASN A 22 36.52 -20.13 -41.23
C ASN A 22 35.65 -18.87 -41.17
N TRP A 23 35.44 -18.20 -42.31
CA TRP A 23 34.59 -17.02 -42.37
C TRP A 23 33.10 -17.36 -42.07
N VAL A 24 32.59 -18.45 -42.66
CA VAL A 24 31.22 -18.97 -42.39
C VAL A 24 31.07 -19.39 -40.93
N TRP A 25 32.10 -20.10 -40.41
CA TRP A 25 32.10 -20.51 -39.00
C TRP A 25 32.01 -19.32 -38.06
N ASN A 26 32.81 -18.33 -38.24
CA ASN A 26 32.78 -17.11 -37.45
C ASN A 26 31.45 -16.36 -37.60
N TYR A 27 30.90 -16.30 -38.80
CA TYR A 27 29.63 -15.61 -39.05
C TYR A 27 28.46 -16.31 -38.39
N TYR A 28 28.39 -17.62 -38.40
CA TYR A 28 27.27 -18.38 -37.82
C TYR A 28 27.38 -18.61 -36.31
N LEU A 29 28.59 -18.79 -35.76
CA LEU A 29 28.75 -19.09 -34.35
C LEU A 29 28.90 -17.83 -33.49
N TYR A 30 29.50 -16.79 -34.00
CA TYR A 30 29.77 -15.56 -33.21
C TYR A 30 28.82 -14.41 -33.51
N ALA A 31 28.02 -14.48 -34.57
CA ALA A 31 26.97 -13.49 -34.77
C ALA A 31 25.90 -13.67 -33.67
N PRO A 32 25.63 -12.67 -32.82
CA PRO A 32 24.60 -12.75 -31.81
C PRO A 32 23.23 -12.73 -32.50
N TRP A 33 22.59 -13.87 -32.61
CA TRP A 33 21.24 -13.98 -33.08
C TRP A 33 20.38 -14.74 -32.06
N THR A 34 19.20 -14.22 -31.77
CA THR A 34 18.23 -14.89 -30.91
C THR A 34 17.01 -15.30 -31.73
N ARG A 35 16.66 -16.57 -31.65
CA ARG A 35 15.49 -17.13 -32.35
C ARG A 35 14.18 -16.87 -31.60
N ASP A 36 14.26 -16.78 -30.26
CA ASP A 36 13.10 -16.66 -29.37
C ASP A 36 13.33 -15.56 -28.32
N GLY A 37 13.69 -14.36 -28.77
CA GLY A 37 13.77 -13.20 -27.89
C GLY A 37 12.38 -12.86 -27.35
N LYS A 38 12.08 -13.21 -26.09
CA LYS A 38 10.84 -12.82 -25.40
C LYS A 38 11.13 -11.62 -24.51
N VAL A 39 10.50 -10.51 -24.80
CA VAL A 39 10.45 -9.38 -23.88
C VAL A 39 9.51 -9.75 -22.74
N ARG A 40 10.02 -9.83 -21.52
CA ARG A 40 9.20 -9.98 -20.32
C ARG A 40 9.19 -8.64 -19.59
N ALA A 41 8.02 -8.15 -19.30
CA ALA A 41 7.81 -7.05 -18.37
C ALA A 41 7.20 -7.62 -17.10
N GLU A 42 7.64 -7.14 -15.96
CA GLU A 42 7.01 -7.42 -14.68
C GLU A 42 5.78 -6.51 -14.55
N ILE A 43 4.60 -7.11 -14.54
CA ILE A 43 3.34 -6.39 -14.41
C ILE A 43 3.00 -6.35 -12.94
N ILE A 44 2.96 -5.16 -12.37
CA ILE A 44 2.53 -4.94 -11.00
C ILE A 44 1.11 -4.41 -11.03
N THR A 45 0.18 -5.13 -10.42
CA THR A 45 -1.19 -4.68 -10.24
C THR A 45 -1.28 -3.86 -8.96
N LEU A 46 -1.59 -2.58 -9.08
CA LEU A 46 -1.84 -1.70 -7.93
C LEU A 46 -3.32 -1.74 -7.60
N SER A 47 -3.62 -2.05 -6.34
CA SER A 47 -4.98 -2.03 -5.78
C SER A 47 -5.02 -1.09 -4.59
N PRO A 48 -6.06 -0.25 -4.46
CA PRO A 48 -6.22 0.59 -3.29
C PRO A 48 -6.56 -0.24 -2.04
N ASP A 49 -6.14 0.24 -0.87
CA ASP A 49 -6.44 -0.38 0.43
C ASP A 49 -7.90 -0.17 0.86
N VAL A 50 -8.60 0.79 0.27
CA VAL A 50 -9.98 1.16 0.60
C VAL A 50 -10.90 0.97 -0.61
N SER A 51 -12.13 0.54 -0.36
CA SER A 51 -13.11 0.26 -1.41
C SER A 51 -13.89 1.52 -1.76
N GLY A 52 -14.00 1.85 -3.05
CA GLY A 52 -14.77 3.02 -3.49
C GLY A 52 -14.78 3.21 -4.99
N TRP A 53 -15.54 4.21 -5.43
CA TRP A 53 -15.54 4.62 -6.83
C TRP A 53 -14.35 5.51 -7.12
N VAL A 54 -13.66 5.29 -8.23
CA VAL A 54 -12.62 6.20 -8.70
C VAL A 54 -13.31 7.49 -9.18
N ARG A 55 -12.98 8.60 -8.53
CA ARG A 55 -13.52 9.93 -8.84
C ARG A 55 -12.70 10.64 -9.90
N GLU A 56 -11.39 10.53 -9.81
CA GLU A 56 -10.44 11.18 -10.69
C GLU A 56 -9.33 10.19 -11.06
N LEU A 57 -9.00 10.15 -12.34
CA LEU A 57 -7.86 9.38 -12.87
C LEU A 57 -6.83 10.39 -13.39
N HIS A 58 -5.62 10.38 -12.82
CA HIS A 58 -4.59 11.35 -13.15
C HIS A 58 -3.58 10.85 -14.17
N ILE A 59 -3.69 9.58 -14.60
CA ILE A 59 -2.79 8.94 -15.55
C ILE A 59 -3.50 8.58 -16.85
N ARG A 60 -2.70 8.43 -17.91
CA ARG A 60 -3.11 7.94 -19.22
C ARG A 60 -2.36 6.67 -19.58
N ASP A 61 -2.89 5.92 -20.52
CA ASP A 61 -2.21 4.75 -21.06
C ASP A 61 -0.81 5.12 -21.57
N ASP A 62 0.16 4.23 -21.36
CA ASP A 62 1.57 4.40 -21.73
C ASP A 62 2.30 5.60 -21.06
N GLN A 63 1.74 6.16 -20.01
CA GLN A 63 2.38 7.25 -19.27
C GLN A 63 3.44 6.72 -18.30
N THR A 64 4.64 7.30 -18.35
CA THR A 64 5.68 7.04 -17.36
C THR A 64 5.34 7.73 -16.05
N VAL A 65 5.32 6.97 -14.94
CA VAL A 65 5.04 7.45 -13.59
C VAL A 65 6.24 7.22 -12.68
N GLN A 66 6.39 8.05 -11.66
CA GLN A 66 7.43 7.94 -10.64
C GLN A 66 6.80 7.57 -9.29
N GLN A 67 7.63 7.09 -8.38
CA GLN A 67 7.19 6.81 -7.02
C GLN A 67 6.69 8.09 -6.34
N GLY A 68 5.44 8.09 -5.87
CA GLY A 68 4.79 9.23 -5.22
C GLY A 68 3.84 10.01 -6.14
N ASP A 69 3.80 9.71 -7.44
CA ASP A 69 2.83 10.35 -8.33
C ASP A 69 1.40 9.88 -8.01
N PRO A 70 0.41 10.79 -7.95
CA PRO A 70 -0.97 10.42 -7.75
C PRO A 70 -1.51 9.74 -9.01
N LEU A 71 -1.97 8.49 -8.87
CA LEU A 71 -2.51 7.72 -10.00
C LEU A 71 -4.01 7.92 -10.17
N PHE A 72 -4.74 7.84 -9.08
CA PHE A 72 -6.19 8.04 -9.05
C PHE A 72 -6.62 8.49 -7.66
N ARG A 73 -7.84 9.04 -7.55
CA ARG A 73 -8.48 9.43 -6.30
C ARG A 73 -9.81 8.69 -6.14
N ILE A 74 -10.03 8.12 -4.97
CA ILE A 74 -11.28 7.47 -4.61
C ILE A 74 -12.25 8.51 -4.07
N ASP A 75 -13.57 8.30 -4.25
CA ASP A 75 -14.61 9.16 -3.68
C ASP A 75 -14.59 9.09 -2.15
N ASP A 76 -14.30 10.21 -1.52
CA ASP A 76 -14.10 10.37 -0.08
C ASP A 76 -15.39 10.71 0.69
N ILE A 77 -16.52 10.96 0.01
CA ILE A 77 -17.77 11.42 0.65
C ILE A 77 -18.21 10.47 1.76
N ARG A 78 -18.17 9.16 1.51
CA ARG A 78 -18.56 8.15 2.50
C ARG A 78 -17.60 8.10 3.69
N TYR A 79 -16.31 8.26 3.45
CA TYR A 79 -15.27 8.25 4.47
C TYR A 79 -15.35 9.49 5.36
N ARG A 80 -15.61 10.67 4.78
CA ARG A 80 -15.87 11.91 5.53
C ARG A 80 -17.11 11.79 6.41
N ALA A 81 -18.18 11.21 5.90
CA ALA A 81 -19.40 10.98 6.68
C ALA A 81 -19.16 9.99 7.84
N THR A 82 -18.36 8.95 7.61
CA THR A 82 -17.98 7.99 8.67
C THR A 82 -17.13 8.66 9.74
N LEU A 83 -16.14 9.48 9.34
CA LEU A 83 -15.33 10.25 10.29
C LEU A 83 -16.19 11.20 11.13
N ALA A 84 -17.07 11.98 10.49
CA ALA A 84 -17.96 12.90 11.20
C ALA A 84 -18.87 12.20 12.20
N ARG A 85 -19.36 10.98 11.85
CA ARG A 85 -20.13 10.16 12.77
C ARG A 85 -19.29 9.70 13.97
N ALA A 86 -18.05 9.24 13.72
CA ALA A 86 -17.16 8.79 14.79
C ALA A 86 -16.77 9.96 15.73
N GLU A 87 -16.54 11.15 15.19
CA GLU A 87 -16.26 12.36 15.97
C GLU A 87 -17.45 12.78 16.83
N ALA A 88 -18.68 12.70 16.30
CA ALA A 88 -19.90 12.97 17.07
C ALA A 88 -20.09 11.95 18.21
N GLN A 89 -19.77 10.66 17.96
CA GLN A 89 -19.83 9.62 18.99
C GLN A 89 -18.77 9.90 20.07
N LEU A 90 -17.54 10.27 19.70
CA LEU A 90 -16.51 10.64 20.67
C LEU A 90 -16.96 11.80 21.57
N LEU A 91 -17.57 12.83 20.99
CA LEU A 91 -18.11 13.94 21.77
C LEU A 91 -19.19 13.48 22.74
N HIS A 92 -20.08 12.59 22.31
CA HIS A 92 -21.12 12.00 23.18
C HIS A 92 -20.49 11.27 24.38
N GLU A 93 -19.49 10.42 24.14
CA GLU A 93 -18.82 9.67 25.22
C GLU A 93 -18.03 10.59 26.17
N GLN A 94 -17.42 11.66 25.64
CA GLN A 94 -16.76 12.66 26.48
C GLN A 94 -17.72 13.38 27.42
N GLU A 95 -18.91 13.75 26.93
CA GLU A 95 -19.94 14.37 27.78
C GLU A 95 -20.50 13.37 28.80
N SER A 96 -20.65 12.10 28.44
CA SER A 96 -21.03 11.01 29.34
C SER A 96 -20.00 10.81 30.46
N LEU A 97 -18.72 10.80 30.13
CA LEU A 97 -17.63 10.76 31.11
C LEU A 97 -17.69 11.96 32.06
N ARG A 98 -17.83 13.16 31.51
CA ARG A 98 -17.94 14.38 32.33
C ARG A 98 -19.08 14.30 33.33
N LEU A 99 -20.23 13.77 32.90
CA LEU A 99 -21.37 13.56 33.78
C LEU A 99 -21.06 12.55 34.90
N ALA A 100 -20.45 11.42 34.54
CA ALA A 100 -20.08 10.37 35.50
C ALA A 100 -19.05 10.87 36.52
N GLU A 101 -18.04 11.63 36.08
CA GLU A 101 -17.05 12.26 36.96
C GLU A 101 -17.69 13.26 37.93
N HIS A 102 -18.62 14.10 37.46
CA HIS A 102 -19.35 15.02 38.32
C HIS A 102 -20.22 14.27 39.35
N GLN A 103 -20.82 13.14 38.97
CA GLN A 103 -21.59 12.30 39.90
C GLN A 103 -20.68 11.65 40.95
N TYR A 104 -19.53 11.14 40.53
CA TYR A 104 -18.51 10.56 41.42
C TYR A 104 -18.01 11.60 42.43
N GLU A 105 -17.59 12.80 42.00
CA GLU A 105 -17.11 13.84 42.91
C GLU A 105 -18.19 14.29 43.88
N ARG A 106 -19.42 14.45 43.45
CA ARG A 106 -20.56 14.76 44.34
C ARG A 106 -20.77 13.67 45.41
N ARG A 107 -20.76 12.37 44.98
CA ARG A 107 -20.95 11.24 45.94
C ARG A 107 -19.74 11.15 46.89
N LYS A 108 -18.55 11.48 46.44
CA LYS A 108 -17.36 11.53 47.29
C LYS A 108 -17.48 12.58 48.39
N GLN A 109 -18.04 13.77 48.09
CA GLN A 109 -18.33 14.79 49.10
C GLN A 109 -19.40 14.35 50.07
N LEU A 110 -20.50 13.67 49.63
CA LEU A 110 -21.54 13.15 50.46
C LEU A 110 -21.04 12.02 51.37
N HIS A 111 -20.15 11.16 50.89
CA HIS A 111 -19.52 10.11 51.67
C HIS A 111 -18.66 10.71 52.80
N ALA A 112 -17.91 11.79 52.52
CA ALA A 112 -17.09 12.46 53.52
C ALA A 112 -17.95 13.03 54.70
N SER A 113 -19.26 13.31 54.43
CA SER A 113 -20.25 13.72 55.44
C SER A 113 -21.04 12.57 56.00
N ASN A 114 -20.65 11.32 55.77
CA ASN A 114 -21.36 10.07 56.16
C ASN A 114 -22.83 9.99 55.65
N SER A 115 -23.13 10.66 54.51
CA SER A 115 -24.50 10.74 53.97
C SER A 115 -24.82 9.65 52.96
N ILE A 116 -23.83 8.89 52.50
CA ILE A 116 -23.99 7.74 51.58
C ILE A 116 -23.15 6.56 52.00
N SER A 117 -23.49 5.37 51.48
CA SER A 117 -22.76 4.13 51.74
C SER A 117 -21.42 4.06 50.96
N PRO A 118 -20.41 3.30 51.43
CA PRO A 118 -19.21 3.03 50.65
C PRO A 118 -19.47 2.37 49.29
N GLU A 119 -20.52 1.51 49.21
CA GLU A 119 -20.95 0.83 48.00
C GLU A 119 -21.42 1.81 46.92
N GLU A 120 -22.24 2.82 47.33
CA GLU A 120 -22.68 3.87 46.40
C GLU A 120 -21.55 4.73 45.85
N LEU A 121 -20.51 4.99 46.66
CA LEU A 121 -19.32 5.68 46.21
C LEU A 121 -18.51 4.80 45.22
N ASP A 122 -18.34 3.52 45.53
CA ASP A 122 -17.59 2.60 44.67
C ASP A 122 -18.31 2.36 43.33
N SER A 123 -19.63 2.26 43.33
CA SER A 123 -20.43 2.20 42.10
C SER A 123 -20.21 3.42 41.21
N ALA A 124 -20.24 4.62 41.77
CA ALA A 124 -19.99 5.85 40.98
C ALA A 124 -18.56 5.92 40.42
N ARG A 125 -17.58 5.41 41.16
CA ARG A 125 -16.21 5.29 40.69
C ARG A 125 -16.12 4.34 39.50
N ILE A 126 -16.75 3.19 39.58
CA ILE A 126 -16.79 2.21 38.47
C ILE A 126 -17.47 2.79 37.24
N GLU A 127 -18.61 3.51 37.44
CA GLU A 127 -19.33 4.19 36.36
C GLU A 127 -18.43 5.19 35.63
N ALA A 128 -17.66 6.00 36.35
CA ALA A 128 -16.71 6.95 35.75
C ALA A 128 -15.57 6.24 35.00
N GLN A 129 -15.07 5.13 35.54
CA GLN A 129 -14.04 4.31 34.87
C GLN A 129 -14.56 3.67 33.60
N LEU A 130 -15.79 3.17 33.58
CA LEU A 130 -16.44 2.61 32.41
C LEU A 130 -16.65 3.70 31.33
N ALA A 131 -17.10 4.87 31.72
CA ALA A 131 -17.23 6.00 30.80
C ALA A 131 -15.87 6.43 30.20
N ALA A 132 -14.79 6.41 31.00
CA ALA A 132 -13.46 6.69 30.51
C ALA A 132 -12.98 5.62 29.47
N ALA A 133 -13.31 4.35 29.71
CA ALA A 133 -13.01 3.29 28.74
C ALA A 133 -13.79 3.47 27.43
N ASN A 134 -15.05 3.91 27.49
CA ASN A 134 -15.84 4.21 26.30
C ASN A 134 -15.26 5.38 25.48
N VAL A 135 -14.75 6.42 26.14
CA VAL A 135 -14.04 7.49 25.45
C VAL A 135 -12.81 6.96 24.71
N ALA A 136 -12.02 6.07 25.34
CA ALA A 136 -10.85 5.48 24.68
C ALA A 136 -11.25 4.64 23.45
N LEU A 137 -12.36 3.90 23.54
CA LEU A 137 -12.90 3.15 22.40
C LEU A 137 -13.31 4.08 21.25
N ALA A 138 -14.07 5.13 21.55
CA ALA A 138 -14.52 6.11 20.55
C ALA A 138 -13.33 6.86 19.91
N GLN A 139 -12.26 7.14 20.67
CA GLN A 139 -11.03 7.69 20.11
C GLN A 139 -10.37 6.76 19.09
N ALA A 140 -10.34 5.46 19.36
CA ALA A 140 -9.81 4.47 18.44
C ALA A 140 -10.66 4.38 17.15
N GLU A 141 -11.99 4.53 17.25
CA GLU A 141 -12.87 4.58 16.08
C GLU A 141 -12.63 5.81 15.22
N VAL A 142 -12.42 6.98 15.82
CA VAL A 142 -12.04 8.22 15.10
C VAL A 142 -10.70 8.03 14.39
N ALA A 143 -9.70 7.45 15.07
CA ALA A 143 -8.40 7.18 14.47
C ALA A 143 -8.51 6.26 13.26
N SER A 144 -9.29 5.18 13.36
CA SER A 144 -9.54 4.25 12.26
C SER A 144 -10.26 4.92 11.08
N ALA A 145 -11.29 5.71 11.35
CA ALA A 145 -12.02 6.45 10.30
C ALA A 145 -11.13 7.47 9.59
N ARG A 146 -10.22 8.14 10.33
CA ARG A 146 -9.25 9.09 9.76
C ARG A 146 -8.26 8.40 8.84
N ILE A 147 -7.68 7.27 9.26
CA ILE A 147 -6.77 6.48 8.43
C ILE A 147 -7.45 6.05 7.13
N ASN A 148 -8.69 5.60 7.19
CA ASN A 148 -9.44 5.20 6.00
C ASN A 148 -9.69 6.37 5.04
N LEU A 149 -9.93 7.58 5.58
CA LEU A 149 -10.07 8.78 4.77
C LEU A 149 -8.75 9.21 4.13
N GLU A 150 -7.63 9.09 4.84
CA GLU A 150 -6.30 9.42 4.30
C GLU A 150 -5.85 8.49 3.15
N ARG A 151 -6.46 7.29 3.07
CA ARG A 151 -6.18 6.30 2.03
C ARG A 151 -7.06 6.43 0.78
N THR A 152 -7.93 7.42 0.73
CA THR A 152 -8.78 7.71 -0.44
C THR A 152 -8.11 8.67 -1.40
#